data_e03efbab9970faa64e796b627b69bd91
#
_entry.id   e03efbab9970faa64e796b627b69bd91
#
_cell.length_a   1.000
_cell.length_b   1.000
_cell.length_c   1.000
_cell.angle_alpha   90.00
_cell.angle_beta   90.00
_cell.angle_gamma   90.00
#
_symmetry.space_group_name_H-M   'P 1'
#
loop_
_entity.id
_entity.type
_entity.pdbx_description
1 polymer ?
#
loop_
_entity_poly.entity_id
_entity_poly.type
_entity_poly.pdbx_seq_one_letter_code
_entity_poly.pdbx_strand_id
1 'polypeptide(L)'
;PPDYPVRHGVGSTMRQRLWAAAVTVVCAVTALLILTVQNRAPASAADEAAARQETSDWKTEPMPTGDPMEELMDSLTLEQKVGQIFLARCPETGAAEAVRQYHLGGFVLFDRDFEGETPSSMAQKIAGYQGVSDIPLLIAVDEEGGTVNRVSSHKAFRAYPFPSPRELYTKGGLELIHNTEAEKAQLLSGLGINVNLAPVCDMTTNPGAFMYRRSLGQSPAVTGEFVTDSIQTMGRFGV
;
A
#
# COMPACT_ATOMS: atom_id res chain seq x y z
N PRO A 1 8.88 -66.54 -19.13
CA PRO A 1 8.50 -65.22 -18.83
C PRO A 1 7.11 -65.17 -18.18
N PRO A 2 6.92 -64.62 -16.99
CA PRO A 2 5.60 -64.61 -16.36
C PRO A 2 4.77 -63.43 -16.88
N ASP A 3 3.51 -63.72 -17.21
CA ASP A 3 2.46 -62.79 -17.56
C ASP A 3 2.07 -61.90 -16.35
N TYR A 4 2.08 -60.56 -16.57
CA TYR A 4 1.50 -59.60 -15.63
C TYR A 4 0.11 -59.20 -16.10
N PRO A 5 -0.92 -59.25 -15.23
CA PRO A 5 -2.27 -58.81 -15.60
C PRO A 5 -2.36 -57.30 -15.68
N VAL A 6 -2.89 -56.78 -16.79
CA VAL A 6 -3.22 -55.38 -17.01
C VAL A 6 -4.39 -54.97 -16.09
N ARG A 7 -4.15 -54.11 -15.12
CA ARG A 7 -5.21 -53.48 -14.32
C ARG A 7 -5.88 -52.38 -15.14
N HIS A 8 -7.10 -52.62 -15.58
CA HIS A 8 -7.97 -51.57 -16.11
C HIS A 8 -8.38 -50.59 -15.01
N GLY A 9 -7.97 -49.31 -15.15
CA GLY A 9 -8.26 -48.27 -14.21
C GLY A 9 -9.73 -47.82 -14.23
N VAL A 10 -10.47 -48.13 -13.18
CA VAL A 10 -11.87 -47.68 -12.93
C VAL A 10 -11.92 -46.27 -12.38
N GLY A 11 -10.78 -45.55 -12.24
CA GLY A 11 -10.71 -44.26 -11.59
C GLY A 11 -11.01 -43.02 -12.47
N SER A 12 -11.05 -43.13 -13.80
CA SER A 12 -11.18 -41.96 -14.68
C SER A 12 -12.62 -41.48 -14.86
N THR A 13 -13.59 -42.38 -14.81
CA THR A 13 -15.01 -42.06 -15.11
C THR A 13 -15.70 -41.26 -14.00
N MET A 14 -15.36 -41.47 -12.73
CA MET A 14 -15.95 -40.75 -11.60
C MET A 14 -15.45 -39.33 -11.50
N ARG A 15 -14.16 -39.08 -11.72
CA ARG A 15 -13.58 -37.73 -11.80
C ARG A 15 -14.14 -36.93 -12.98
N GLN A 16 -14.27 -37.53 -14.14
CA GLN A 16 -14.86 -36.88 -15.32
C GLN A 16 -16.34 -36.52 -15.11
N ARG A 17 -17.11 -37.34 -14.43
CA ARG A 17 -18.52 -37.05 -14.09
C ARG A 17 -18.64 -35.91 -13.07
N LEU A 18 -17.76 -35.85 -12.08
CA LEU A 18 -17.72 -34.74 -11.11
C LEU A 18 -17.30 -33.40 -11.77
N TRP A 19 -16.34 -33.43 -12.70
CA TRP A 19 -15.96 -32.24 -13.46
C TRP A 19 -17.08 -31.80 -14.41
N ALA A 20 -17.76 -32.68 -15.09
CA ALA A 20 -18.90 -32.33 -15.93
C ALA A 20 -20.06 -31.72 -15.12
N ALA A 21 -20.35 -32.31 -13.97
CA ALA A 21 -21.37 -31.73 -13.05
C ALA A 21 -21.02 -30.34 -12.54
N ALA A 22 -19.75 -30.11 -12.16
CA ALA A 22 -19.28 -28.80 -11.70
C ALA A 22 -19.35 -27.74 -12.80
N VAL A 23 -18.96 -28.06 -14.03
CA VAL A 23 -19.06 -27.16 -15.19
C VAL A 23 -20.52 -26.82 -15.50
N THR A 24 -21.42 -27.80 -15.44
CA THR A 24 -22.85 -27.59 -15.71
C THR A 24 -23.48 -26.64 -14.66
N VAL A 25 -23.13 -26.78 -13.38
CA VAL A 25 -23.60 -25.89 -12.31
C VAL A 25 -23.10 -24.46 -12.50
N VAL A 26 -21.83 -24.27 -12.84
CA VAL A 26 -21.25 -22.94 -13.11
C VAL A 26 -21.92 -22.29 -14.32
N CYS A 27 -22.14 -23.03 -15.41
CA CYS A 27 -22.84 -22.52 -16.58
C CYS A 27 -24.32 -22.16 -16.29
N ALA A 28 -24.99 -22.94 -15.45
CA ALA A 28 -26.38 -22.66 -15.05
C ALA A 28 -26.47 -21.40 -14.18
N VAL A 29 -25.55 -21.20 -13.23
CA VAL A 29 -25.49 -20.01 -12.38
C VAL A 29 -25.15 -18.77 -13.17
N THR A 30 -24.21 -18.83 -14.11
CA THR A 30 -23.87 -17.71 -14.99
C THR A 30 -25.01 -17.36 -15.94
N ALA A 31 -25.70 -18.35 -16.51
CA ALA A 31 -26.88 -18.13 -17.35
C ALA A 31 -28.04 -17.48 -16.55
N LEU A 32 -28.27 -17.90 -15.31
CA LEU A 32 -29.27 -17.32 -14.43
C LEU A 32 -28.94 -15.87 -14.05
N LEU A 33 -27.65 -15.56 -13.78
CA LEU A 33 -27.19 -14.19 -13.54
C LEU A 33 -27.36 -13.30 -14.77
N ILE A 34 -27.05 -13.78 -15.97
CA ILE A 34 -27.24 -13.03 -17.22
C ILE A 34 -28.74 -12.77 -17.45
N LEU A 35 -29.61 -13.76 -17.25
CA LEU A 35 -31.04 -13.60 -17.38
C LEU A 35 -31.65 -12.62 -16.37
N THR A 36 -31.12 -12.58 -15.13
CA THR A 36 -31.59 -11.60 -14.13
C THR A 36 -31.14 -10.17 -14.44
N VAL A 37 -29.97 -10.00 -15.09
CA VAL A 37 -29.49 -8.68 -15.55
C VAL A 37 -30.25 -8.22 -16.78
N GLN A 38 -30.56 -9.11 -17.73
CA GLN A 38 -31.32 -8.79 -18.95
C GLN A 38 -32.82 -8.54 -18.73
N ASN A 39 -33.40 -9.08 -17.65
CA ASN A 39 -34.81 -8.88 -17.30
C ASN A 39 -35.05 -7.70 -16.34
N ARG A 40 -34.04 -6.88 -16.02
CA ARG A 40 -34.30 -5.59 -15.41
C ARG A 40 -34.94 -4.68 -16.44
N ALA A 41 -36.22 -4.40 -16.27
CA ALA A 41 -36.89 -3.37 -17.01
C ALA A 41 -36.12 -2.05 -16.86
N PRO A 42 -35.99 -1.24 -17.93
CA PRO A 42 -35.36 0.07 -17.79
C PRO A 42 -36.12 0.84 -16.70
N ALA A 43 -35.37 1.52 -15.83
CA ALA A 43 -35.95 2.35 -14.77
C ALA A 43 -36.96 3.30 -15.40
N SER A 44 -38.13 3.40 -14.81
CA SER A 44 -39.19 4.28 -15.33
C SER A 44 -38.73 5.74 -15.16
N ALA A 45 -39.19 6.65 -16.00
CA ALA A 45 -38.92 8.07 -15.87
C ALA A 45 -39.30 8.62 -14.48
N ALA A 46 -40.19 7.94 -13.76
CA ALA A 46 -40.57 8.25 -12.40
C ALA A 46 -39.47 7.83 -11.39
N ASP A 47 -38.78 6.69 -11.60
CA ASP A 47 -37.68 6.24 -10.76
C ASP A 47 -36.43 7.11 -10.95
N GLU A 48 -36.17 7.60 -12.19
CA GLU A 48 -35.11 8.57 -12.46
C GLU A 48 -35.44 9.95 -11.87
N ALA A 49 -36.69 10.36 -11.87
CA ALA A 49 -37.13 11.61 -11.26
C ALA A 49 -37.03 11.55 -9.73
N ALA A 50 -37.40 10.41 -9.11
CA ALA A 50 -37.28 10.19 -7.67
C ALA A 50 -35.80 10.16 -7.24
N ALA A 51 -34.90 9.49 -7.99
CA ALA A 51 -33.47 9.49 -7.75
C ALA A 51 -32.84 10.88 -7.90
N ARG A 52 -33.34 11.71 -8.82
CA ARG A 52 -32.90 13.12 -8.95
C ARG A 52 -33.42 14.01 -7.83
N GLN A 53 -34.57 13.69 -7.26
CA GLN A 53 -35.18 14.44 -6.15
C GLN A 53 -34.48 14.12 -4.84
N GLU A 54 -34.08 12.86 -4.60
CA GLU A 54 -33.25 12.48 -3.44
C GLU A 54 -31.86 13.12 -3.48
N THR A 55 -31.30 13.38 -4.67
CA THR A 55 -30.00 14.09 -4.78
C THR A 55 -30.12 15.60 -4.61
N SER A 56 -31.33 16.19 -4.64
CA SER A 56 -31.54 17.64 -4.49
C SER A 56 -31.78 18.07 -3.04
N ASP A 57 -32.04 17.14 -2.14
CA ASP A 57 -32.27 17.43 -0.71
C ASP A 57 -31.00 17.31 0.18
N TRP A 58 -29.81 17.35 -0.44
CA TRP A 58 -28.59 17.69 0.30
C TRP A 58 -28.78 19.13 0.80
N LYS A 59 -29.23 19.27 2.02
CA LYS A 59 -29.03 20.50 2.77
C LYS A 59 -27.53 20.77 2.67
N THR A 60 -27.14 21.70 1.83
CA THR A 60 -25.82 22.31 1.90
C THR A 60 -25.72 22.88 3.29
N GLU A 61 -25.17 22.11 4.22
CA GLU A 61 -24.55 22.70 5.40
C GLU A 61 -23.64 23.76 4.83
N PRO A 62 -23.72 25.02 5.31
CA PRO A 62 -22.82 26.04 4.83
C PRO A 62 -21.41 25.49 4.98
N MET A 63 -20.69 25.35 3.86
CA MET A 63 -19.28 24.99 3.92
C MET A 63 -18.60 25.95 4.87
N PRO A 64 -17.77 25.48 5.81
CA PRO A 64 -17.00 26.34 6.67
C PRO A 64 -16.36 27.43 5.81
N THR A 65 -16.60 28.69 6.12
CA THR A 65 -16.12 29.83 5.32
C THR A 65 -14.63 30.09 5.50
N GLY A 66 -13.91 29.25 6.32
CA GLY A 66 -12.48 29.29 6.54
C GLY A 66 -11.75 28.10 5.90
N ASP A 67 -10.48 28.26 5.59
CA ASP A 67 -9.60 27.16 5.25
C ASP A 67 -9.36 26.33 6.54
N PRO A 68 -9.77 25.02 6.59
CA PRO A 68 -9.57 24.18 7.76
C PRO A 68 -8.10 24.12 8.23
N MET A 69 -7.16 24.34 7.32
CA MET A 69 -5.74 24.37 7.64
C MET A 69 -5.36 25.67 8.38
N GLU A 70 -5.90 26.82 7.96
CA GLU A 70 -5.69 28.10 8.66
C GLU A 70 -6.29 28.05 10.05
N GLU A 71 -7.51 27.52 10.20
CA GLU A 71 -8.17 27.37 11.51
C GLU A 71 -7.34 26.46 12.44
N LEU A 72 -6.84 25.33 11.95
CA LEU A 72 -5.94 24.47 12.71
C LEU A 72 -4.67 25.20 13.09
N MET A 73 -4.01 25.87 12.15
CA MET A 73 -2.78 26.61 12.40
C MET A 73 -2.98 27.70 13.44
N ASP A 74 -4.11 28.40 13.43
CA ASP A 74 -4.42 29.47 14.40
C ASP A 74 -4.72 28.93 15.80
N SER A 75 -5.19 27.69 15.90
CA SER A 75 -5.47 27.02 17.19
C SER A 75 -4.21 26.53 17.90
N LEU A 76 -3.08 26.34 17.18
CA LEU A 76 -1.86 25.80 17.75
C LEU A 76 -1.01 26.88 18.46
N THR A 77 -0.42 26.50 19.60
CA THR A 77 0.63 27.29 20.26
C THR A 77 1.92 27.31 19.43
N LEU A 78 2.84 28.22 19.76
CA LEU A 78 4.14 28.26 19.08
C LEU A 78 4.93 26.97 19.28
N GLU A 79 4.91 26.41 20.48
CA GLU A 79 5.56 25.13 20.80
C GLU A 79 5.01 23.98 19.95
N GLN A 80 3.67 23.90 19.80
CA GLN A 80 3.03 22.90 18.95
C GLN A 80 3.42 23.10 17.48
N LYS A 81 3.38 24.32 16.97
CA LYS A 81 3.81 24.64 15.58
C LYS A 81 5.26 24.22 15.33
N VAL A 82 6.15 24.52 16.28
CA VAL A 82 7.57 24.14 16.20
C VAL A 82 7.71 22.61 16.24
N GLY A 83 7.01 21.92 17.13
CA GLY A 83 7.03 20.46 17.23
C GLY A 83 6.62 19.75 15.94
N GLN A 84 5.59 20.29 15.25
CA GLN A 84 5.07 19.73 14.01
C GLN A 84 6.06 19.74 12.83
N ILE A 85 7.09 20.58 12.85
CA ILE A 85 8.14 20.58 11.81
C ILE A 85 9.17 19.45 11.99
N PHE A 86 9.17 18.74 13.13
CA PHE A 86 10.14 17.68 13.38
C PHE A 86 9.60 16.30 13.04
N LEU A 87 10.24 15.65 12.06
CA LEU A 87 10.18 14.23 11.82
C LEU A 87 11.39 13.59 12.52
N ALA A 88 11.18 13.14 13.76
CA ALA A 88 12.26 12.69 14.61
C ALA A 88 12.58 11.21 14.42
N ARG A 89 13.82 10.79 14.68
CA ARG A 89 14.12 9.37 14.81
C ARG A 89 13.34 8.79 15.99
N CYS A 90 12.62 7.66 15.76
CA CYS A 90 11.87 7.00 16.83
C CYS A 90 12.83 6.59 17.98
N PRO A 91 12.59 7.03 19.23
CA PRO A 91 13.41 6.62 20.36
C PRO A 91 13.12 5.15 20.74
N GLU A 92 14.09 4.47 21.32
CA GLU A 92 13.94 3.07 21.78
C GLU A 92 12.88 2.90 22.86
N THR A 93 12.75 3.91 23.70
CA THR A 93 11.78 3.94 24.80
C THR A 93 11.16 5.33 24.91
N GLY A 94 9.92 5.42 25.42
CA GLY A 94 9.26 6.71 25.64
C GLY A 94 8.79 7.41 24.39
N ALA A 95 8.59 6.72 23.27
CA ALA A 95 8.15 7.33 22.01
C ALA A 95 6.81 8.08 22.13
N ALA A 96 5.81 7.47 22.76
CA ALA A 96 4.52 8.11 23.02
C ALA A 96 4.64 9.34 23.91
N GLU A 97 5.55 9.34 24.88
CA GLU A 97 5.86 10.48 25.76
C GLU A 97 6.52 11.60 24.99
N ALA A 98 7.48 11.26 24.09
CA ALA A 98 8.13 12.26 23.23
C ALA A 98 7.13 12.96 22.31
N VAL A 99 6.13 12.24 21.75
CA VAL A 99 5.06 12.86 20.96
C VAL A 99 4.32 13.91 21.78
N ARG A 100 3.86 13.55 22.99
CA ARG A 100 3.12 14.48 23.86
C ARG A 100 3.97 15.67 24.31
N GLN A 101 5.20 15.40 24.74
CA GLN A 101 6.08 16.40 25.31
C GLN A 101 6.56 17.43 24.29
N TYR A 102 6.89 16.98 23.08
CA TYR A 102 7.50 17.82 22.06
C TYR A 102 6.55 18.14 20.90
N HIS A 103 5.32 17.66 20.93
CA HIS A 103 4.31 17.85 19.86
C HIS A 103 4.84 17.49 18.48
N LEU A 104 5.59 16.38 18.38
CA LEU A 104 6.30 15.97 17.16
C LEU A 104 5.35 15.79 15.97
N GLY A 105 5.79 16.20 14.77
CA GLY A 105 5.08 15.93 13.51
C GLY A 105 5.16 14.47 13.07
N GLY A 106 6.12 13.71 13.57
CA GLY A 106 6.21 12.29 13.27
C GLY A 106 7.51 11.62 13.65
N PHE A 107 7.63 10.36 13.22
CA PHE A 107 8.81 9.54 13.42
C PHE A 107 9.37 8.99 12.11
N VAL A 108 10.70 8.88 12.04
CA VAL A 108 11.40 8.02 11.09
C VAL A 108 11.75 6.73 11.80
N LEU A 109 11.28 5.60 11.28
CA LEU A 109 11.57 4.27 11.76
C LEU A 109 12.80 3.71 11.03
N PHE A 110 13.65 3.01 11.78
CA PHE A 110 14.87 2.39 11.29
C PHE A 110 14.80 0.87 11.48
N ASP A 111 15.76 0.15 10.92
CA ASP A 111 15.87 -1.31 10.99
C ASP A 111 15.64 -1.88 12.40
N ARG A 112 16.25 -1.28 13.43
CA ARG A 112 16.10 -1.69 14.83
C ARG A 112 14.66 -1.63 15.36
N ASP A 113 13.82 -0.77 14.79
CA ASP A 113 12.44 -0.59 15.26
C ASP A 113 11.54 -1.77 14.87
N PHE A 114 12.00 -2.58 13.91
CA PHE A 114 11.34 -3.78 13.41
C PHE A 114 11.93 -5.08 13.99
N GLU A 115 13.04 -4.98 14.72
CA GLU A 115 13.70 -6.16 15.30
C GLU A 115 12.82 -6.84 16.35
N GLY A 116 12.56 -8.14 16.17
CA GLY A 116 11.68 -8.91 17.04
C GLY A 116 10.18 -8.64 16.91
N GLU A 117 9.79 -7.68 16.05
CA GLU A 117 8.39 -7.36 15.80
C GLU A 117 7.75 -8.29 14.77
N THR A 118 6.43 -8.35 14.82
CA THR A 118 5.55 -8.96 13.81
C THR A 118 4.73 -7.87 13.13
N PRO A 119 4.11 -8.12 11.96
CA PRO A 119 3.22 -7.13 11.34
C PRO A 119 2.13 -6.63 12.29
N SER A 120 1.54 -7.52 13.10
CA SER A 120 0.50 -7.14 14.06
C SER A 120 1.04 -6.29 15.21
N SER A 121 2.16 -6.67 15.83
CA SER A 121 2.74 -5.90 16.93
C SER A 121 3.23 -4.54 16.48
N MET A 122 3.83 -4.46 15.27
CA MET A 122 4.28 -3.19 14.70
C MET A 122 3.12 -2.25 14.38
N ALA A 123 2.05 -2.77 13.77
CA ALA A 123 0.84 -1.97 13.52
C ALA A 123 0.20 -1.45 14.82
N GLN A 124 0.14 -2.27 15.87
CA GLN A 124 -0.35 -1.83 17.19
C GLN A 124 0.55 -0.76 17.81
N LYS A 125 1.86 -0.89 17.68
CA LYS A 125 2.86 0.07 18.17
C LYS A 125 2.68 1.42 17.48
N ILE A 126 2.56 1.43 16.15
CA ILE A 126 2.30 2.65 15.37
C ILE A 126 0.94 3.27 15.72
N ALA A 127 -0.12 2.46 15.84
CA ALA A 127 -1.43 2.93 16.28
C ALA A 127 -1.38 3.55 17.69
N GLY A 128 -0.53 3.01 18.58
CA GLY A 128 -0.26 3.60 19.89
C GLY A 128 0.39 4.98 19.81
N TYR A 129 1.28 5.22 18.85
CA TYR A 129 1.86 6.56 18.63
C TYR A 129 0.82 7.53 18.07
N GLN A 130 0.01 7.11 17.10
CA GLN A 130 -1.08 7.91 16.55
C GLN A 130 -2.10 8.29 17.64
N GLY A 131 -2.43 7.35 18.53
CA GLY A 131 -3.43 7.56 19.57
C GLY A 131 -3.06 8.58 20.68
N VAL A 132 -1.82 9.08 20.67
CA VAL A 132 -1.36 10.07 21.66
C VAL A 132 -1.07 11.45 21.04
N SER A 133 -1.32 11.61 19.76
CA SER A 133 -1.13 12.87 19.02
C SER A 133 -2.49 13.46 18.64
N ASP A 134 -2.64 14.78 18.81
CA ASP A 134 -3.84 15.52 18.39
C ASP A 134 -3.86 15.69 16.85
N ILE A 135 -2.70 15.77 16.24
CA ILE A 135 -2.52 15.85 14.79
C ILE A 135 -1.92 14.52 14.30
N PRO A 136 -2.48 13.87 13.27
CA PRO A 136 -1.96 12.62 12.77
C PRO A 136 -0.46 12.68 12.45
N LEU A 137 0.31 11.74 13.00
CA LEU A 137 1.76 11.68 12.82
C LEU A 137 2.14 11.21 11.40
N LEU A 138 3.20 11.79 10.87
CA LEU A 138 3.93 11.21 9.76
C LEU A 138 4.80 10.06 10.30
N ILE A 139 4.53 8.85 9.85
CA ILE A 139 5.34 7.67 10.18
C ILE A 139 6.12 7.27 8.92
N ALA A 140 7.40 7.56 8.96
CA ALA A 140 8.30 7.45 7.81
C ALA A 140 9.26 6.29 7.93
N VAL A 141 9.70 5.77 6.78
CA VAL A 141 10.73 4.72 6.67
C VAL A 141 11.52 4.87 5.38
N ASP A 142 12.78 4.42 5.37
CA ASP A 142 13.59 4.26 4.14
C ASP A 142 13.41 2.84 3.58
N GLU A 143 12.37 2.58 2.83
CA GLU A 143 12.18 1.29 2.14
C GLU A 143 12.46 1.47 0.64
N GLU A 144 13.74 1.73 0.30
CA GLU A 144 14.18 2.00 -1.07
C GLU A 144 14.22 0.73 -1.93
N GLY A 145 14.59 -0.37 -1.30
CA GLY A 145 15.02 -1.60 -1.97
C GLY A 145 16.53 -1.72 -2.08
N GLY A 146 17.03 -2.92 -2.37
CA GLY A 146 18.46 -3.19 -2.50
C GLY A 146 19.21 -3.10 -1.18
N THR A 147 20.10 -2.11 -1.06
CA THR A 147 20.93 -1.94 0.14
C THR A 147 20.25 -1.17 1.27
N VAL A 148 19.09 -0.57 1.01
CA VAL A 148 18.34 0.21 2.00
C VAL A 148 16.92 -0.34 2.09
N ASN A 149 16.76 -1.26 3.01
CA ASN A 149 15.50 -1.88 3.42
C ASN A 149 15.43 -1.83 4.94
N ARG A 150 14.33 -1.34 5.51
CA ARG A 150 14.12 -1.29 6.96
C ARG A 150 13.10 -2.30 7.41
N VAL A 151 12.04 -2.49 6.61
CA VAL A 151 10.93 -3.40 6.90
C VAL A 151 11.19 -4.77 6.29
N SER A 152 11.43 -4.82 4.99
CA SER A 152 11.58 -6.08 4.24
C SER A 152 12.88 -6.83 4.53
N SER A 153 13.86 -6.21 5.20
CA SER A 153 15.06 -6.88 5.73
C SER A 153 14.70 -7.93 6.78
N HIS A 154 13.58 -7.79 7.47
CA HIS A 154 13.11 -8.70 8.52
C HIS A 154 12.14 -9.74 7.94
N LYS A 155 12.48 -11.02 8.11
CA LYS A 155 11.70 -12.15 7.57
C LYS A 155 10.26 -12.24 8.09
N ALA A 156 9.98 -11.62 9.23
CA ALA A 156 8.62 -11.56 9.78
C ALA A 156 7.67 -10.73 8.90
N PHE A 157 8.20 -9.75 8.15
CA PHE A 157 7.42 -8.85 7.31
C PHE A 157 7.44 -9.29 5.84
N ARG A 158 8.56 -9.80 5.34
CA ARG A 158 8.71 -10.31 3.99
C ARG A 158 9.76 -11.42 3.93
N ALA A 159 9.54 -12.44 3.10
CA ALA A 159 10.45 -13.59 3.00
C ALA A 159 11.85 -13.19 2.50
N TYR A 160 11.93 -12.20 1.62
CA TYR A 160 13.17 -11.66 1.05
C TYR A 160 13.06 -10.13 0.97
N PRO A 161 14.16 -9.37 1.18
CA PRO A 161 14.18 -7.93 1.00
C PRO A 161 13.77 -7.51 -0.42
N PHE A 162 13.21 -6.32 -0.58
CA PHE A 162 12.94 -5.77 -1.90
C PHE A 162 14.26 -5.55 -2.67
N PRO A 163 14.35 -5.98 -3.94
CA PRO A 163 15.50 -5.70 -4.79
C PRO A 163 15.64 -4.20 -5.08
N SER A 164 16.84 -3.77 -5.48
CA SER A 164 17.05 -2.37 -5.88
C SER A 164 16.28 -2.01 -7.15
N PRO A 165 15.90 -0.72 -7.33
CA PRO A 165 15.26 -0.26 -8.57
C PRO A 165 16.05 -0.62 -9.83
N ARG A 166 17.40 -0.53 -9.77
CA ARG A 166 18.29 -0.92 -10.86
C ARG A 166 18.17 -2.40 -11.23
N GLU A 167 18.13 -3.26 -10.22
CA GLU A 167 17.97 -4.71 -10.42
C GLU A 167 16.60 -5.06 -11.00
N LEU A 168 15.54 -4.44 -10.49
CA LEU A 168 14.18 -4.60 -11.00
C LEU A 168 14.07 -4.15 -12.46
N TYR A 169 14.63 -2.98 -12.77
CA TYR A 169 14.65 -2.46 -14.14
C TYR A 169 15.37 -3.40 -15.10
N THR A 170 16.51 -3.94 -14.70
CA THR A 170 17.29 -4.88 -15.51
C THR A 170 16.52 -6.19 -15.76
N LYS A 171 15.71 -6.65 -14.81
CA LYS A 171 14.96 -7.91 -14.89
C LYS A 171 13.62 -7.80 -15.63
N GLY A 172 12.94 -6.65 -15.54
CA GLY A 172 11.59 -6.52 -16.09
C GLY A 172 11.12 -5.08 -16.33
N GLY A 173 12.06 -4.12 -16.40
CA GLY A 173 11.74 -2.73 -16.75
C GLY A 173 10.86 -2.03 -15.72
N LEU A 174 10.16 -0.99 -16.18
CA LEU A 174 9.26 -0.20 -15.33
C LEU A 174 8.04 -1.02 -14.84
N GLU A 175 7.58 -1.99 -15.60
CA GLU A 175 6.45 -2.83 -15.19
C GLU A 175 6.76 -3.65 -13.94
N LEU A 176 7.95 -4.25 -13.87
CA LEU A 176 8.34 -5.00 -12.67
C LEU A 176 8.55 -4.07 -11.47
N ILE A 177 9.04 -2.86 -11.71
CA ILE A 177 9.15 -1.83 -10.66
C ILE A 177 7.75 -1.48 -10.15
N HIS A 178 6.80 -1.15 -11.04
CA HIS A 178 5.43 -0.80 -10.68
C HIS A 178 4.78 -1.85 -9.77
N ASN A 179 4.86 -3.12 -10.15
CA ASN A 179 4.30 -4.22 -9.37
C ASN A 179 4.99 -4.35 -7.99
N THR A 180 6.31 -4.13 -7.93
CA THR A 180 7.07 -4.17 -6.68
C THR A 180 6.75 -2.98 -5.77
N GLU A 181 6.58 -1.77 -6.33
CA GLU A 181 6.16 -0.58 -5.59
C GLU A 181 4.74 -0.75 -5.02
N ALA A 182 3.83 -1.38 -5.75
CA ALA A 182 2.48 -1.69 -5.24
C ALA A 182 2.52 -2.68 -4.07
N GLU A 183 3.34 -3.74 -4.14
CA GLU A 183 3.56 -4.68 -3.03
C GLU A 183 4.16 -3.97 -1.81
N LYS A 184 5.15 -3.10 -2.04
CA LYS A 184 5.80 -2.30 -0.99
C LYS A 184 4.80 -1.35 -0.32
N ALA A 185 4.02 -0.62 -1.10
CA ALA A 185 2.99 0.29 -0.61
C ALA A 185 1.94 -0.43 0.25
N GLN A 186 1.50 -1.61 -0.19
CA GLN A 186 0.56 -2.44 0.58
C GLN A 186 1.18 -2.91 1.91
N LEU A 187 2.44 -3.31 1.91
CA LEU A 187 3.16 -3.68 3.12
C LEU A 187 3.24 -2.51 4.11
N LEU A 188 3.71 -1.35 3.66
CA LEU A 188 3.90 -0.17 4.50
C LEU A 188 2.57 0.35 5.06
N SER A 189 1.58 0.51 4.21
CA SER A 189 0.23 0.95 4.60
C SER A 189 -0.41 0.00 5.62
N GLY A 190 -0.26 -1.31 5.43
CA GLY A 190 -0.75 -2.34 6.36
C GLY A 190 -0.14 -2.27 7.76
N LEU A 191 1.02 -1.65 7.91
CA LEU A 191 1.67 -1.38 9.18
C LEU A 191 1.28 -0.02 9.80
N GLY A 192 0.60 0.85 9.03
CA GLY A 192 0.31 2.23 9.42
C GLY A 192 1.45 3.20 9.11
N ILE A 193 2.44 2.80 8.30
CA ILE A 193 3.49 3.68 7.77
C ILE A 193 2.87 4.45 6.59
N ASN A 194 2.93 5.79 6.64
CA ASN A 194 2.30 6.69 5.69
C ASN A 194 3.28 7.59 4.93
N VAL A 195 4.59 7.38 5.12
CA VAL A 195 5.65 8.06 4.35
C VAL A 195 6.74 7.05 4.02
N ASN A 196 7.07 6.90 2.74
CA ASN A 196 8.30 6.23 2.32
C ASN A 196 9.30 7.28 1.81
N LEU A 197 10.49 7.38 2.42
CA LEU A 197 11.54 8.30 2.02
C LEU A 197 12.29 7.78 0.78
N ALA A 198 11.50 7.36 -0.22
CA ALA A 198 11.87 6.83 -1.52
C ALA A 198 10.83 7.32 -2.56
N PRO A 199 11.10 7.19 -3.86
CA PRO A 199 12.27 6.61 -4.51
C PRO A 199 13.48 7.53 -4.54
N VAL A 200 14.67 6.91 -4.72
CA VAL A 200 15.91 7.66 -4.95
C VAL A 200 15.93 8.23 -6.37
N CYS A 201 16.02 9.56 -6.48
CA CYS A 201 15.99 10.29 -7.75
C CYS A 201 17.39 10.54 -8.36
N ASP A 202 18.45 10.18 -7.64
CA ASP A 202 19.82 10.34 -8.11
C ASP A 202 20.07 9.57 -9.40
N MET A 203 20.80 10.20 -10.30
CA MET A 203 21.17 9.59 -11.58
C MET A 203 22.68 9.42 -11.63
N THR A 204 23.15 8.18 -11.51
CA THR A 204 24.56 7.87 -11.65
C THR A 204 24.78 6.54 -12.34
N THR A 205 25.71 6.54 -13.29
CA THR A 205 26.22 5.34 -13.95
C THR A 205 27.62 4.95 -13.46
N ASN A 206 28.24 5.78 -12.59
CA ASN A 206 29.54 5.51 -12.01
C ASN A 206 29.46 4.49 -10.89
N PRO A 207 30.05 3.27 -11.04
CA PRO A 207 30.00 2.23 -10.00
C PRO A 207 30.66 2.61 -8.67
N GLY A 208 31.56 3.61 -8.68
CA GLY A 208 32.22 4.14 -7.49
C GLY A 208 31.41 5.20 -6.74
N ALA A 209 30.31 5.68 -7.30
CA ALA A 209 29.48 6.67 -6.62
C ALA A 209 28.64 6.04 -5.49
N PHE A 210 28.51 6.76 -4.37
CA PHE A 210 27.75 6.32 -3.20
C PHE A 210 26.30 5.92 -3.55
N MET A 211 25.66 6.66 -4.46
CA MET A 211 24.26 6.42 -4.86
C MET A 211 24.12 5.34 -5.95
N TYR A 212 25.21 4.78 -6.49
CA TYR A 212 25.16 3.86 -7.62
C TYR A 212 24.22 2.65 -7.40
N ARG A 213 24.33 2.02 -6.23
CA ARG A 213 23.53 0.82 -5.89
C ARG A 213 22.09 1.14 -5.51
N ARG A 214 21.79 2.39 -5.22
CA ARG A 214 20.48 2.88 -4.75
C ARG A 214 19.68 3.52 -5.89
N SER A 215 20.34 4.11 -6.89
CA SER A 215 19.72 4.78 -8.02
C SER A 215 19.24 3.79 -9.09
N LEU A 216 18.25 4.21 -9.89
CA LEU A 216 17.77 3.46 -11.05
C LEU A 216 18.88 3.28 -12.11
N GLY A 217 19.73 4.29 -12.29
CA GLY A 217 20.86 4.25 -13.23
C GLY A 217 20.45 4.31 -14.70
N GLN A 218 19.36 4.98 -15.00
CA GLN A 218 18.82 5.19 -16.32
C GLN A 218 18.90 6.67 -16.72
N SER A 219 18.39 7.00 -17.93
CA SER A 219 18.30 8.38 -18.41
C SER A 219 17.39 9.24 -17.53
N PRO A 220 17.50 10.58 -17.56
CA PRO A 220 16.60 11.47 -16.84
C PRO A 220 15.11 11.21 -17.15
N ALA A 221 14.76 10.93 -18.40
CA ALA A 221 13.40 10.66 -18.81
C ALA A 221 12.84 9.38 -18.14
N VAL A 222 13.59 8.28 -18.23
CA VAL A 222 13.18 6.99 -17.61
C VAL A 222 13.17 7.09 -16.09
N THR A 223 14.12 7.82 -15.49
CA THR A 223 14.11 8.05 -14.03
C THR A 223 12.90 8.87 -13.62
N GLY A 224 12.53 9.89 -14.41
CA GLY A 224 11.32 10.69 -14.15
C GLY A 224 10.03 9.86 -14.22
N GLU A 225 9.90 8.95 -15.20
CA GLU A 225 8.78 8.00 -15.29
C GLU A 225 8.72 7.10 -14.05
N PHE A 226 9.85 6.51 -13.65
CA PHE A 226 9.96 5.70 -12.44
C PHE A 226 9.50 6.45 -11.19
N VAL A 227 10.04 7.66 -10.96
CA VAL A 227 9.70 8.48 -9.79
C VAL A 227 8.21 8.84 -9.77
N THR A 228 7.67 9.26 -10.92
CA THR A 228 6.25 9.60 -11.06
C THR A 228 5.35 8.40 -10.75
N ASP A 229 5.65 7.24 -11.33
CA ASP A 229 4.88 6.02 -11.11
C ASP A 229 4.96 5.55 -9.65
N SER A 230 6.15 5.59 -9.03
CA SER A 230 6.34 5.22 -7.63
C SER A 230 5.51 6.11 -6.69
N ILE A 231 5.55 7.43 -6.86
CA ILE A 231 4.77 8.38 -6.06
C ILE A 231 3.27 8.14 -6.23
N GLN A 232 2.80 7.98 -7.48
CA GLN A 232 1.39 7.73 -7.74
C GLN A 232 0.93 6.38 -7.16
N THR A 233 1.77 5.38 -7.25
CA THR A 233 1.47 4.05 -6.71
C THR A 233 1.40 4.08 -5.19
N MET A 234 2.40 4.66 -4.52
CA MET A 234 2.40 4.83 -3.06
C MET A 234 1.16 5.61 -2.58
N GLY A 235 0.85 6.74 -3.23
CA GLY A 235 -0.30 7.58 -2.88
C GLY A 235 -1.65 6.86 -2.95
N ARG A 236 -1.84 5.87 -3.85
CA ARG A 236 -3.07 5.05 -3.91
C ARG A 236 -3.28 4.19 -2.66
N PHE A 237 -2.23 3.91 -1.92
CA PHE A 237 -2.27 3.13 -0.67
C PHE A 237 -2.17 4.02 0.58
N GLY A 238 -2.08 5.34 0.41
CA GLY A 238 -1.96 6.28 1.53
C GLY A 238 -0.54 6.36 2.12
N VAL A 239 0.49 6.12 1.28
CA VAL A 239 1.91 6.21 1.65
C VAL A 239 2.58 7.33 0.89
#